data_4018a9436f456c8a080e261be550eb9b
#
_entry.id   4018a9436f456c8a080e261be550eb9b
#
_cell.length_a   1.000
_cell.length_b   1.000
_cell.length_c   1.000
_cell.angle_alpha   90.00
_cell.angle_beta   90.00
_cell.angle_gamma   90.00
#
_symmetry.space_group_name_H-M   'P 1'
#
loop_
_entity.id
_entity.type
_entity.pdbx_description
1 polymer ?
#
loop_
_entity_poly.entity_id
_entity_poly.type
_entity_poly.pdbx_seq_one_letter_code
_entity_poly.pdbx_strand_id
1 'polypeptide(L)'
;MGTTIGSKATLSPLTIAAAPFIARMVESSAREVDRGVIEAALSMGASPTQVLLKVILPEAKPSLITGGAIAVTTILGYSAMAGIVGGGGLGAIAINYGYYRSNSQVMLIMVVLLVLIVQIFQEAGSRIAHKTDKRIREQN
;
A
#
# COMPACT_ATOMS: atom_id res chain seq x y z
N MET A 1 12.66 -22.13 -12.43
CA MET A 1 12.99 -20.70 -12.52
C MET A 1 13.53 -20.43 -13.92
N GLY A 2 12.71 -20.23 -14.91
CA GLY A 2 13.17 -20.27 -16.31
C GLY A 2 12.60 -19.19 -17.22
N THR A 3 12.08 -18.08 -16.69
CA THR A 3 11.58 -17.01 -17.56
C THR A 3 12.07 -15.67 -17.04
N THR A 4 13.06 -15.12 -17.74
CA THR A 4 13.60 -13.76 -17.51
C THR A 4 12.67 -12.67 -18.05
N ILE A 5 11.60 -13.03 -18.76
CA ILE A 5 10.65 -12.10 -19.39
C ILE A 5 9.23 -12.62 -19.12
N GLY A 6 8.34 -11.72 -18.71
CA GLY A 6 6.91 -12.02 -18.50
C GLY A 6 6.43 -11.80 -17.06
N SER A 7 5.13 -12.02 -16.86
CA SER A 7 4.44 -11.76 -15.58
C SER A 7 5.05 -12.52 -14.38
N LYS A 8 5.56 -13.73 -14.59
CA LYS A 8 6.19 -14.51 -13.52
C LYS A 8 7.56 -13.97 -13.10
N ALA A 9 8.33 -13.40 -14.03
CA ALA A 9 9.62 -12.79 -13.75
C ALA A 9 9.45 -11.48 -12.95
N THR A 10 8.35 -10.78 -13.14
CA THR A 10 8.03 -9.54 -12.45
C THR A 10 7.49 -9.75 -11.04
N LEU A 11 6.79 -10.85 -10.79
CA LEU A 11 6.24 -11.17 -9.46
C LEU A 11 7.32 -11.35 -8.39
N SER A 12 8.43 -11.99 -8.73
CA SER A 12 9.51 -12.27 -7.78
C SER A 12 10.14 -11.00 -7.19
N PRO A 13 10.67 -10.04 -7.99
CA PRO A 13 11.23 -8.81 -7.45
C PRO A 13 10.17 -7.91 -6.79
N LEU A 14 8.94 -7.92 -7.28
CA LEU A 14 7.84 -7.15 -6.69
C LEU A 14 7.51 -7.65 -5.28
N THR A 15 7.47 -8.97 -5.08
CA THR A 15 7.22 -9.58 -3.76
C THR A 15 8.36 -9.29 -2.79
N ILE A 16 9.61 -9.39 -3.24
CA ILE A 16 10.78 -9.09 -2.42
C ILE A 16 10.81 -7.62 -2.01
N ALA A 17 10.42 -6.72 -2.89
CA ALA A 17 10.34 -5.29 -2.59
C ALA A 17 9.15 -4.94 -1.67
N ALA A 18 8.01 -5.60 -1.84
CA ALA A 18 6.81 -5.36 -1.05
C ALA A 18 6.93 -5.83 0.40
N ALA A 19 7.61 -6.96 0.65
CA ALA A 19 7.71 -7.54 1.98
C ALA A 19 8.34 -6.61 3.04
N PRO A 20 9.52 -6.00 2.84
CA PRO A 20 10.10 -5.07 3.80
C PRO A 20 9.30 -3.77 3.92
N PHE A 21 8.63 -3.34 2.85
CA PHE A 21 7.78 -2.17 2.87
C PHE A 21 6.56 -2.38 3.77
N ILE A 22 5.87 -3.52 3.62
CA ILE A 22 4.72 -3.88 4.45
C ILE A 22 5.15 -4.06 5.91
N ALA A 23 6.29 -4.70 6.17
CA ALA A 23 6.81 -4.86 7.51
C ALA A 23 7.07 -3.52 8.21
N ARG A 24 7.70 -2.57 7.52
CA ARG A 24 7.91 -1.22 8.04
C ARG A 24 6.62 -0.45 8.27
N MET A 25 5.64 -0.61 7.39
CA MET A 25 4.35 0.02 7.54
C MET A 25 3.63 -0.47 8.80
N VAL A 26 3.63 -1.79 9.04
CA VAL A 26 3.04 -2.38 10.25
C VAL A 26 3.77 -1.92 11.50
N GLU A 27 5.09 -1.90 11.49
CA GLU A 27 5.91 -1.39 12.60
C GLU A 27 5.61 0.07 12.91
N SER A 28 5.54 0.92 11.88
CA SER A 28 5.21 2.35 12.03
C SER A 28 3.84 2.54 12.65
N SER A 29 2.82 1.82 12.16
CA SER A 29 1.46 1.88 12.68
C SER A 29 1.37 1.43 14.15
N ALA A 30 2.16 0.43 14.53
CA ALA A 30 2.21 -0.04 15.92
C ALA A 30 2.90 0.97 16.85
N ARG A 31 3.89 1.71 16.34
CA ARG A 31 4.61 2.76 17.09
C ARG A 31 3.80 4.02 17.32
N GLU A 32 2.74 4.24 16.55
CA GLU A 32 1.82 5.38 16.72
C GLU A 32 0.90 5.21 17.94
N VAL A 33 0.80 4.01 18.49
CA VAL A 33 -0.02 3.76 19.68
C VAL A 33 0.60 4.44 20.88
N ASP A 34 -0.23 5.16 21.65
CA ASP A 34 0.20 5.91 22.82
C ASP A 34 0.80 4.96 23.87
N ARG A 35 2.01 5.31 24.32
CA ARG A 35 2.73 4.56 25.33
C ARG A 35 1.98 4.53 26.66
N GLY A 36 1.25 5.60 26.99
CA GLY A 36 0.45 5.66 28.22
C GLY A 36 -0.62 4.58 28.27
N VAL A 37 -1.25 4.26 27.13
CA VAL A 37 -2.26 3.19 27.06
C VAL A 37 -1.60 1.82 27.27
N ILE A 38 -0.40 1.62 26.73
CA ILE A 38 0.38 0.39 26.89
C ILE A 38 0.80 0.21 28.35
N GLU A 39 1.33 1.27 28.98
CA GLU A 39 1.76 1.26 30.37
C GLU A 39 0.59 1.03 31.33
N ALA A 40 -0.55 1.65 31.08
CA ALA A 40 -1.77 1.42 31.85
C ALA A 40 -2.24 -0.04 31.77
N ALA A 41 -2.23 -0.65 30.59
CA ALA A 41 -2.59 -2.05 30.42
C ALA A 41 -1.62 -3.00 31.16
N LEU A 42 -0.31 -2.71 31.09
CA LEU A 42 0.70 -3.49 31.83
C LEU A 42 0.53 -3.34 33.35
N SER A 43 0.23 -2.14 33.83
CA SER A 43 -0.03 -1.87 35.26
C SER A 43 -1.26 -2.61 35.79
N MET A 44 -2.22 -2.88 34.91
CA MET A 44 -3.40 -3.71 35.24
C MET A 44 -3.11 -5.23 35.20
N GLY A 45 -1.85 -5.62 34.95
CA GLY A 45 -1.44 -7.03 34.91
C GLY A 45 -1.68 -7.74 33.57
N ALA A 46 -1.89 -7.00 32.49
CA ALA A 46 -2.02 -7.60 31.15
C ALA A 46 -0.70 -8.23 30.70
N SER A 47 -0.78 -9.45 30.15
CA SER A 47 0.39 -10.08 29.53
C SER A 47 0.80 -9.35 28.23
N PRO A 48 2.08 -9.42 27.82
CA PRO A 48 2.54 -8.79 26.58
C PRO A 48 1.71 -9.17 25.34
N THR A 49 1.27 -10.42 25.25
CA THR A 49 0.41 -10.91 24.18
C THR A 49 -0.99 -10.27 24.21
N GLN A 50 -1.54 -10.07 25.41
CA GLN A 50 -2.82 -9.38 25.59
C GLN A 50 -2.70 -7.90 25.22
N VAL A 51 -1.61 -7.24 25.57
CA VAL A 51 -1.33 -5.86 25.17
C VAL A 51 -1.26 -5.75 23.66
N LEU A 52 -0.56 -6.66 22.99
CA LEU A 52 -0.43 -6.67 21.53
C LEU A 52 -1.80 -6.83 20.86
N LEU A 53 -2.58 -7.84 21.24
CA LEU A 53 -3.82 -8.21 20.56
C LEU A 53 -5.02 -7.35 20.94
N LYS A 54 -5.11 -6.89 22.21
CA LYS A 54 -6.27 -6.17 22.72
C LYS A 54 -6.08 -4.66 22.81
N VAL A 55 -4.84 -4.18 22.80
CA VAL A 55 -4.52 -2.75 22.92
C VAL A 55 -3.89 -2.24 21.62
N ILE A 56 -2.72 -2.74 21.25
CA ILE A 56 -1.95 -2.20 20.11
C ILE A 56 -2.68 -2.44 18.79
N LEU A 57 -3.13 -3.65 18.54
CA LEU A 57 -3.72 -4.00 17.25
C LEU A 57 -5.05 -3.26 16.96
N PRO A 58 -5.99 -3.15 17.92
CA PRO A 58 -7.21 -2.37 17.71
C PRO A 58 -6.95 -0.86 17.58
N GLU A 59 -6.00 -0.33 18.35
CA GLU A 59 -5.67 1.09 18.33
C GLU A 59 -4.91 1.50 17.07
N ALA A 60 -4.08 0.61 16.52
CA ALA A 60 -3.34 0.81 15.28
C ALA A 60 -4.19 0.59 14.01
N LYS A 61 -5.43 0.10 14.11
CA LYS A 61 -6.30 -0.18 12.95
C LYS A 61 -6.40 0.96 11.94
N PRO A 62 -6.71 2.22 12.33
CA PRO A 62 -6.83 3.31 11.36
C PRO A 62 -5.54 3.52 10.58
N SER A 63 -4.41 3.53 11.28
CA SER A 63 -3.09 3.70 10.69
C SER A 63 -2.72 2.53 9.77
N LEU A 64 -3.05 1.29 10.14
CA LEU A 64 -2.87 0.11 9.30
C LEU A 64 -3.69 0.17 8.01
N ILE A 65 -4.92 0.67 8.06
CA ILE A 65 -5.78 0.80 6.87
C ILE A 65 -5.22 1.88 5.94
N THR A 66 -4.81 3.03 6.48
CA THR A 66 -4.17 4.11 5.71
C THR A 66 -2.87 3.62 5.07
N GLY A 67 -2.01 2.98 5.86
CA GLY A 67 -0.78 2.39 5.37
C GLY A 67 -1.01 1.31 4.31
N GLY A 68 -2.03 0.48 4.47
CA GLY A 68 -2.45 -0.51 3.48
C GLY A 68 -2.88 0.13 2.15
N ALA A 69 -3.62 1.22 2.19
CA ALA A 69 -3.99 1.98 0.99
C ALA A 69 -2.75 2.53 0.27
N ILE A 70 -1.80 3.08 1.02
CA ILE A 70 -0.51 3.56 0.48
C ILE A 70 0.29 2.40 -0.11
N ALA A 71 0.33 1.25 0.56
CA ALA A 71 1.01 0.05 0.08
C ALA A 71 0.44 -0.42 -1.27
N VAL A 72 -0.88 -0.52 -1.39
CA VAL A 72 -1.55 -0.90 -2.64
C VAL A 72 -1.22 0.10 -3.75
N THR A 73 -1.29 1.40 -3.49
CA THR A 73 -0.96 2.45 -4.45
C THR A 73 0.50 2.35 -4.91
N THR A 74 1.43 2.11 -3.98
CA THR A 74 2.86 1.96 -4.27
C THR A 74 3.13 0.71 -5.12
N ILE A 75 2.50 -0.41 -4.81
CA ILE A 75 2.62 -1.66 -5.57
C ILE A 75 2.04 -1.50 -6.98
N LEU A 76 0.91 -0.79 -7.11
CA LEU A 76 0.34 -0.44 -8.43
C LEU A 76 1.31 0.41 -9.26
N GLY A 77 1.98 1.40 -8.64
CA GLY A 77 3.02 2.19 -9.29
C GLY A 77 4.19 1.34 -9.79
N TYR A 78 4.70 0.44 -8.98
CA TYR A 78 5.75 -0.50 -9.39
C TYR A 78 5.28 -1.49 -10.46
N SER A 79 4.02 -1.91 -10.42
CA SER A 79 3.42 -2.76 -11.45
C SER A 79 3.38 -2.08 -12.83
N ALA A 80 3.22 -0.74 -12.87
CA ALA A 80 3.29 0.00 -14.13
C ALA A 80 4.70 -0.08 -14.76
N MET A 81 5.77 -0.08 -13.93
CA MET A 81 7.15 -0.27 -14.40
C MET A 81 7.42 -1.70 -14.90
N ALA A 82 6.65 -2.68 -14.45
CA ALA A 82 6.73 -4.05 -14.93
C ALA A 82 6.47 -4.18 -16.44
N GLY A 83 5.75 -3.22 -17.02
CA GLY A 83 5.56 -3.12 -18.47
C GLY A 83 6.86 -3.05 -19.27
N ILE A 84 7.95 -2.48 -18.71
CA ILE A 84 9.27 -2.38 -19.34
C ILE A 84 9.92 -3.76 -19.49
N VAL A 85 9.71 -4.64 -18.52
CA VAL A 85 10.27 -6.01 -18.51
C VAL A 85 9.32 -7.06 -19.10
N GLY A 86 8.32 -6.63 -19.86
CA GLY A 86 7.38 -7.54 -20.53
C GLY A 86 6.33 -8.17 -19.59
N GLY A 87 6.08 -7.57 -18.43
CA GLY A 87 5.08 -8.02 -17.45
C GLY A 87 3.63 -7.79 -17.86
N GLY A 88 3.40 -7.08 -18.96
CA GLY A 88 2.05 -6.75 -19.44
C GLY A 88 1.39 -5.58 -18.70
N GLY A 89 0.07 -5.43 -18.87
CA GLY A 89 -0.72 -4.38 -18.23
C GLY A 89 -0.67 -3.02 -18.92
N LEU A 90 -1.27 -2.02 -18.27
CA LEU A 90 -1.38 -0.66 -18.83
C LEU A 90 -0.02 0.00 -19.08
N GLY A 91 0.97 -0.28 -18.22
CA GLY A 91 2.34 0.20 -18.40
C GLY A 91 2.99 -0.34 -19.67
N ALA A 92 2.78 -1.62 -20.00
CA ALA A 92 3.27 -2.20 -21.24
C ALA A 92 2.64 -1.56 -22.48
N ILE A 93 1.35 -1.25 -22.43
CA ILE A 93 0.63 -0.57 -23.51
C ILE A 93 1.18 0.85 -23.70
N ALA A 94 1.37 1.59 -22.61
CA ALA A 94 1.94 2.93 -22.65
C ALA A 94 3.32 2.95 -23.32
N ILE A 95 4.17 1.98 -22.99
CA ILE A 95 5.52 1.90 -23.55
C ILE A 95 5.50 1.40 -24.99
N ASN A 96 4.82 0.27 -25.27
CA ASN A 96 4.86 -0.35 -26.59
C ASN A 96 4.15 0.48 -27.67
N TYR A 97 3.01 1.07 -27.35
CA TYR A 97 2.20 1.83 -28.31
C TYR A 97 2.40 3.34 -28.19
N GLY A 98 2.72 3.85 -26.98
CA GLY A 98 3.02 5.27 -26.78
C GLY A 98 4.46 5.61 -27.11
N TYR A 99 5.42 5.04 -26.38
CA TYR A 99 6.84 5.40 -26.48
C TYR A 99 7.49 4.85 -27.75
N TYR A 100 7.44 3.52 -28.00
CA TYR A 100 8.13 2.92 -29.14
C TYR A 100 7.50 3.26 -30.51
N ARG A 101 6.20 3.57 -30.56
CA ARG A 101 5.55 4.01 -31.81
C ARG A 101 5.45 5.52 -31.93
N SER A 102 6.07 6.28 -31.01
CA SER A 102 6.06 7.75 -30.99
C SER A 102 4.66 8.36 -31.05
N ASN A 103 3.67 7.63 -30.50
CA ASN A 103 2.29 8.08 -30.45
C ASN A 103 2.00 8.74 -29.10
N SER A 104 2.31 10.04 -29.03
CA SER A 104 2.15 10.85 -27.81
C SER A 104 0.72 10.85 -27.26
N GLN A 105 -0.29 10.73 -28.11
CA GLN A 105 -1.70 10.70 -27.68
C GLN A 105 -2.02 9.43 -26.90
N VAL A 106 -1.58 8.27 -27.40
CA VAL A 106 -1.78 6.99 -26.68
C VAL A 106 -1.03 6.99 -25.35
N MET A 107 0.21 7.48 -25.33
CA MET A 107 1.00 7.59 -24.11
C MET A 107 0.29 8.46 -23.07
N LEU A 108 -0.22 9.62 -23.46
CA LEU A 108 -0.91 10.55 -22.58
C LEU A 108 -2.21 9.95 -22.01
N ILE A 109 -3.00 9.30 -22.87
CA ILE A 109 -4.23 8.63 -22.44
C ILE A 109 -3.94 7.53 -21.41
N MET A 110 -2.92 6.69 -21.63
CA MET A 110 -2.55 5.61 -20.73
C MET A 110 -2.03 6.12 -19.39
N VAL A 111 -1.23 7.20 -19.40
CA VAL A 111 -0.74 7.84 -18.18
C VAL A 111 -1.89 8.43 -17.36
N VAL A 112 -2.80 9.16 -18.01
CA VAL A 112 -4.00 9.71 -17.34
C VAL A 112 -4.85 8.60 -16.75
N LEU A 113 -5.06 7.52 -17.47
CA LEU A 113 -5.84 6.37 -17.00
C LEU A 113 -5.19 5.68 -15.80
N LEU A 114 -3.87 5.50 -15.82
CA LEU A 114 -3.11 4.99 -14.67
C LEU A 114 -3.26 5.88 -13.44
N VAL A 115 -3.11 7.20 -13.62
CA VAL A 115 -3.27 8.17 -12.53
C VAL A 115 -4.69 8.11 -11.95
N LEU A 116 -5.72 8.04 -12.79
CA LEU A 116 -7.11 7.94 -12.32
C LEU A 116 -7.37 6.66 -11.54
N ILE A 117 -6.88 5.51 -12.00
CA ILE A 117 -7.02 4.24 -11.29
C ILE A 117 -6.36 4.32 -9.93
N VAL A 118 -5.10 4.78 -9.87
CA VAL A 118 -4.36 4.93 -8.61
C VAL A 118 -5.08 5.88 -7.66
N GLN A 119 -5.59 7.01 -8.17
CA GLN A 119 -6.34 7.99 -7.38
C GLN A 119 -7.62 7.42 -6.77
N ILE A 120 -8.37 6.60 -7.54
CA ILE A 120 -9.59 5.95 -7.05
C ILE A 120 -9.25 4.98 -5.91
N PHE A 121 -8.21 4.16 -6.06
CA PHE A 121 -7.80 3.24 -4.99
C PHE A 121 -7.33 3.97 -3.73
N GLN A 122 -6.57 5.05 -3.90
CA GLN A 122 -6.08 5.87 -2.79
C GLN A 122 -7.22 6.56 -2.05
N GLU A 123 -8.15 7.15 -2.77
CA GLU A 123 -9.32 7.81 -2.19
C GLU A 123 -10.23 6.83 -1.45
N ALA A 124 -10.48 5.66 -2.04
CA ALA A 124 -11.26 4.60 -1.40
C ALA A 124 -10.60 4.12 -0.09
N GLY A 125 -9.30 3.88 -0.11
CA GLY A 125 -8.53 3.48 1.06
C GLY A 125 -8.54 4.55 2.16
N SER A 126 -8.33 5.80 1.79
CA SER A 126 -8.36 6.95 2.69
C SER A 126 -9.75 7.12 3.34
N ARG A 127 -10.83 7.04 2.58
CA ARG A 127 -12.20 7.12 3.12
C ARG A 127 -12.54 6.00 4.11
N ILE A 128 -12.06 4.79 3.84
CA ILE A 128 -12.23 3.65 4.77
C ILE A 128 -11.45 3.91 6.06
N ALA A 129 -10.22 4.39 5.94
CA ALA A 129 -9.39 4.73 7.10
C ALA A 129 -10.04 5.81 7.98
N HIS A 130 -10.50 6.91 7.39
CA HIS A 130 -11.19 7.99 8.12
C HIS A 130 -12.47 7.52 8.81
N LYS A 131 -13.23 6.60 8.20
CA LYS A 131 -14.42 6.02 8.87
C LYS A 131 -14.07 5.15 10.06
N THR A 132 -12.88 4.56 10.08
CA THR A 132 -12.40 3.66 11.13
C THR A 132 -11.69 4.44 12.24
N ASP A 133 -11.20 5.64 11.95
CA ASP A 133 -10.48 6.48 12.92
C ASP A 133 -11.47 7.16 13.87
N LYS A 134 -11.53 6.64 15.09
CA LYS A 134 -12.35 7.19 16.18
C LYS A 134 -11.78 8.48 16.76
N ARG A 135 -10.47 8.73 16.61
CA ARG A 135 -9.78 9.89 17.19
C ARG A 135 -10.23 11.21 16.59
N ILE A 136 -10.64 11.22 15.31
CA ILE A 136 -11.15 12.42 14.64
C ILE A 136 -12.56 12.79 15.13
N ARG A 137 -13.28 11.86 15.73
CA ARG A 137 -14.66 12.06 16.19
C ARG A 137 -14.77 12.82 17.51
N GLU A 138 -13.69 12.90 18.28
CA GLU A 138 -13.66 13.59 19.60
C GLU A 138 -13.21 15.06 19.49
N GLN A 139 -12.80 15.54 18.32
CA GLN A 139 -12.36 16.93 18.12
C GLN A 139 -13.41 17.84 17.46
N ASN A 140 -14.61 17.35 17.20
CA ASN A 140 -15.79 18.09 16.77
C ASN A 140 -16.90 17.88 17.80
#